data_3bbe71d8b5775501826b2b527db51789
#
_entry.id   3bbe71d8b5775501826b2b527db51789
#
_cell.length_a   1.000
_cell.length_b   1.000
_cell.length_c   1.000
_cell.angle_alpha   90.00
_cell.angle_beta   90.00
_cell.angle_gamma   90.00
#
_symmetry.space_group_name_H-M   'P 1'
#
loop_
_entity.id
_entity.type
_entity.pdbx_description
1 polymer ?
#
loop_
_entity_poly.entity_id
_entity_poly.type
_entity_poly.pdbx_seq_one_letter_code
_entity_poly.pdbx_strand_id
1 'polypeptide(L)'
;YGPLIVLEPGQKYDLEHDKTFVFSIGRYAPFGSMLIVNGTPEPDPVELKTGTIYRLRLINITTNESDLRVRLEGEGAPVQWKVIASDGADLPAALLKSSAADMGLTVGSTRDIEYESDREGHVEMKISAPGFEALIMQPFDIVFAK
;
A
#
# COMPACT_ATOMS: atom_id res chain seq x y z
N TYR A 1 10.83 12.65 5.86
CA TYR A 1 11.19 11.51 4.98
C TYR A 1 10.33 11.53 3.72
N GLY A 2 10.78 10.85 2.68
CA GLY A 2 10.03 10.68 1.44
C GLY A 2 10.61 9.53 0.63
N PRO A 3 9.86 8.95 -0.30
CA PRO A 3 10.34 7.88 -1.15
C PRO A 3 11.38 8.42 -2.14
N LEU A 4 12.44 7.65 -2.38
CA LEU A 4 13.32 7.82 -3.52
C LEU A 4 12.98 6.74 -4.55
N ILE A 5 12.48 7.14 -5.70
CA ILE A 5 12.13 6.24 -6.79
C ILE A 5 13.22 6.32 -7.84
N VAL A 6 13.89 5.20 -8.06
CA VAL A 6 14.90 5.05 -9.13
C VAL A 6 14.21 4.45 -10.34
N LEU A 7 14.38 5.09 -11.49
CA LEU A 7 13.79 4.65 -12.76
C LEU A 7 14.88 4.18 -13.71
N GLU A 8 14.53 3.23 -14.56
CA GLU A 8 15.39 2.82 -15.66
C GLU A 8 15.61 3.97 -16.67
N PRO A 9 16.74 3.99 -17.38
CA PRO A 9 16.97 4.99 -18.41
C PRO A 9 15.82 5.05 -19.42
N GLY A 10 15.22 6.22 -19.58
CA GLY A 10 14.10 6.45 -20.48
C GLY A 10 12.71 6.25 -19.87
N GLN A 11 12.61 5.69 -18.69
CA GLN A 11 11.34 5.65 -17.94
C GLN A 11 11.04 7.03 -17.32
N LYS A 12 9.74 7.31 -17.13
CA LYS A 12 9.25 8.48 -16.41
C LYS A 12 8.34 8.02 -15.27
N TYR A 13 8.42 8.74 -14.15
CA TYR A 13 7.46 8.53 -13.07
C TYR A 13 6.07 8.99 -13.53
N ASP A 14 5.09 8.11 -13.40
CA ASP A 14 3.71 8.38 -13.78
C ASP A 14 2.88 8.76 -12.55
N LEU A 15 2.79 10.08 -12.29
CA LEU A 15 2.03 10.62 -11.16
C LEU A 15 0.53 10.26 -11.21
N GLU A 16 -0.01 10.01 -12.40
CA GLU A 16 -1.42 9.68 -12.56
C GLU A 16 -1.70 8.23 -12.14
N HIS A 17 -0.84 7.29 -12.51
CA HIS A 17 -1.06 5.85 -12.29
C HIS A 17 -0.24 5.26 -11.14
N ASP A 18 0.85 5.91 -10.74
CA ASP A 18 1.67 5.47 -9.60
C ASP A 18 1.20 6.12 -8.29
N LYS A 19 0.81 5.32 -7.31
CA LYS A 19 0.44 5.77 -5.96
C LYS A 19 1.39 5.16 -4.94
N THR A 20 2.01 6.01 -4.11
CA THR A 20 3.01 5.56 -3.14
C THR A 20 2.49 5.70 -1.72
N PHE A 21 2.62 4.63 -0.94
CA PHE A 21 2.22 4.54 0.46
C PHE A 21 3.45 4.19 1.30
N VAL A 22 3.89 5.15 2.11
CA VAL A 22 5.01 4.99 3.05
C VAL A 22 4.46 4.76 4.45
N PHE A 23 4.66 3.57 4.97
CA PHE A 23 4.23 3.18 6.32
C PHE A 23 5.35 3.44 7.31
N SER A 24 5.05 4.17 8.37
CA SER A 24 5.98 4.50 9.44
C SER A 24 5.26 4.51 10.80
N ILE A 25 6.02 4.75 11.88
CA ILE A 25 5.46 4.92 13.21
C ILE A 25 5.68 6.37 13.65
N GLY A 26 4.59 7.00 14.09
CA GLY A 26 4.61 8.33 14.70
C GLY A 26 4.17 8.29 16.16
N ARG A 27 4.58 9.31 16.92
CA ARG A 27 4.07 9.54 18.28
C ARG A 27 3.06 10.68 18.25
N TYR A 28 1.85 10.38 18.74
CA TYR A 28 0.75 11.33 18.79
C TYR A 28 0.18 11.37 20.21
N ALA A 29 0.32 12.49 20.91
CA ALA A 29 -0.30 12.66 22.23
C ALA A 29 -1.82 12.88 22.05
N PRO A 30 -2.67 12.26 22.89
CA PRO A 30 -2.36 11.39 24.03
C PRO A 30 -2.22 9.90 23.68
N PHE A 31 -2.34 9.52 22.41
CA PHE A 31 -2.56 8.14 21.96
C PHE A 31 -1.28 7.27 21.94
N GLY A 32 -0.09 7.86 22.11
CA GLY A 32 1.16 7.12 22.08
C GLY A 32 1.72 6.88 20.68
N SER A 33 2.23 5.69 20.43
CA SER A 33 2.74 5.32 19.11
C SER A 33 1.59 4.84 18.20
N MET A 34 1.55 5.37 16.99
CA MET A 34 0.57 5.02 15.99
C MET A 34 1.26 4.68 14.66
N LEU A 35 0.68 3.76 13.93
CA LEU A 35 1.05 3.52 12.55
C LEU A 35 0.50 4.68 11.69
N ILE A 36 1.33 5.21 10.81
CA ILE A 36 0.99 6.35 9.96
C ILE A 36 1.32 6.05 8.49
N VAL A 37 0.53 6.63 7.59
CA VAL A 37 0.72 6.52 6.14
C VAL A 37 1.02 7.90 5.59
N ASN A 38 2.10 8.02 4.82
CA ASN A 38 2.52 9.29 4.20
C ASN A 38 2.60 10.47 5.18
N GLY A 39 2.90 10.19 6.47
CA GLY A 39 3.07 11.21 7.51
C GLY A 39 1.81 11.55 8.29
N THR A 40 0.67 10.91 8.05
CA THR A 40 -0.58 11.13 8.79
C THR A 40 -1.14 9.82 9.37
N PRO A 41 -1.75 9.85 10.58
CA PRO A 41 -2.49 8.72 11.14
C PRO A 41 -3.88 8.55 10.51
N GLU A 42 -4.41 9.59 9.89
CA GLU A 42 -5.72 9.64 9.25
C GLU A 42 -5.54 10.09 7.79
N PRO A 43 -5.13 9.19 6.89
CA PRO A 43 -4.95 9.53 5.49
C PRO A 43 -6.30 9.79 4.82
N ASP A 44 -6.33 10.81 3.97
CA ASP A 44 -7.50 11.08 3.13
C ASP A 44 -7.76 9.91 2.17
N PRO A 45 -9.02 9.70 1.75
CA PRO A 45 -9.34 8.76 0.69
C PRO A 45 -8.57 9.04 -0.59
N VAL A 46 -8.16 7.99 -1.27
CA VAL A 46 -7.47 8.08 -2.56
C VAL A 46 -8.48 7.88 -3.68
N GLU A 47 -8.68 8.89 -4.53
CA GLU A 47 -9.58 8.82 -5.68
C GLU A 47 -8.86 8.23 -6.90
N LEU A 48 -9.44 7.19 -7.49
CA LEU A 48 -8.95 6.49 -8.67
C LEU A 48 -10.09 6.32 -9.68
N LYS A 49 -9.73 6.03 -10.95
CA LYS A 49 -10.70 5.77 -12.03
C LYS A 49 -10.92 4.27 -12.21
N THR A 50 -12.15 3.87 -12.47
CA THR A 50 -12.49 2.49 -12.84
C THR A 50 -11.88 2.11 -14.21
N GLY A 51 -11.56 0.84 -14.38
CA GLY A 51 -10.97 0.34 -15.64
C GLY A 51 -9.55 0.85 -15.92
N THR A 52 -8.89 1.40 -14.90
CA THR A 52 -7.52 1.88 -14.98
C THR A 52 -6.63 1.05 -14.09
N ILE A 53 -5.50 0.59 -14.63
CA ILE A 53 -4.49 -0.14 -13.86
C ILE A 53 -3.62 0.87 -13.12
N TYR A 54 -3.55 0.73 -11.80
CA TYR A 54 -2.69 1.53 -10.94
C TYR A 54 -1.53 0.69 -10.39
N ARG A 55 -0.36 1.31 -10.28
CA ARG A 55 0.78 0.77 -9.55
C ARG A 55 0.77 1.35 -8.15
N LEU A 56 0.47 0.51 -7.16
CA LEU A 56 0.51 0.89 -5.75
C LEU A 56 1.86 0.46 -5.17
N ARG A 57 2.68 1.44 -4.75
CA ARG A 57 4.00 1.20 -4.17
C ARG A 57 3.90 1.23 -2.66
N LEU A 58 4.17 0.12 -2.02
CA LEU A 58 4.13 -0.05 -0.58
C LEU A 58 5.54 -0.05 -0.02
N ILE A 59 5.82 0.83 0.94
CA ILE A 59 7.16 1.02 1.53
C ILE A 59 7.03 0.96 3.04
N ASN A 60 7.66 -0.02 3.68
CA ASN A 60 7.66 -0.15 5.14
C ASN A 60 8.95 0.41 5.74
N ILE A 61 8.85 1.56 6.40
CA ILE A 61 9.94 2.20 7.15
C ILE A 61 9.67 2.21 8.67
N THR A 62 8.86 1.29 9.17
CA THR A 62 8.65 1.15 10.62
C THR A 62 9.94 0.75 11.31
N THR A 63 10.11 1.16 12.58
CA THR A 63 11.37 0.98 13.31
C THR A 63 11.32 -0.14 14.35
N ASN A 64 10.17 -0.76 14.57
CA ASN A 64 9.93 -1.65 15.70
C ASN A 64 9.99 -3.14 15.36
N GLU A 65 10.80 -3.54 14.38
CA GLU A 65 10.94 -4.94 13.96
C GLU A 65 9.59 -5.61 13.57
N SER A 66 8.57 -4.79 13.31
CA SER A 66 7.24 -5.31 13.03
C SER A 66 7.02 -5.45 11.54
N ASP A 67 6.85 -6.67 11.10
CA ASP A 67 6.27 -6.93 9.81
C ASP A 67 4.84 -6.39 9.79
N LEU A 68 4.52 -5.63 8.77
CA LEU A 68 3.16 -5.20 8.54
C LEU A 68 2.39 -6.26 7.76
N ARG A 69 1.10 -6.34 8.03
CA ARG A 69 0.17 -7.04 7.15
C ARG A 69 -0.68 -6.00 6.44
N VAL A 70 -0.59 -5.99 5.12
CA VAL A 70 -1.33 -5.07 4.26
C VAL A 70 -2.41 -5.85 3.52
N ARG A 71 -3.64 -5.36 3.60
CA ARG A 71 -4.81 -5.91 2.92
C ARG A 71 -5.52 -4.83 2.13
N LEU A 72 -6.10 -5.23 1.00
CA LEU A 72 -7.04 -4.42 0.26
C LEU A 72 -8.37 -5.18 0.22
N GLU A 73 -9.39 -4.64 0.90
CA GLU A 73 -10.68 -5.32 1.08
C GLU A 73 -11.81 -4.55 0.40
N GLY A 74 -12.61 -5.27 -0.37
CA GLY A 74 -13.87 -4.78 -0.91
C GLY A 74 -15.02 -5.69 -0.45
N GLU A 75 -16.15 -5.11 -0.05
CA GLU A 75 -17.34 -5.87 0.42
C GLU A 75 -17.01 -6.90 1.53
N GLY A 76 -16.04 -6.57 2.38
CA GLY A 76 -15.66 -7.40 3.54
C GLY A 76 -14.74 -8.59 3.22
N ALA A 77 -14.20 -8.69 2.01
CA ALA A 77 -13.25 -9.74 1.60
C ALA A 77 -12.06 -9.13 0.85
N PRO A 78 -10.87 -9.78 0.90
CA PRO A 78 -9.74 -9.35 0.09
C PRO A 78 -10.07 -9.36 -1.40
N VAL A 79 -9.78 -8.25 -2.09
CA VAL A 79 -9.84 -8.19 -3.54
C VAL A 79 -8.66 -8.95 -4.17
N GLN A 80 -8.56 -8.96 -5.48
CA GLN A 80 -7.43 -9.58 -6.19
C GLN A 80 -6.45 -8.49 -6.65
N TRP A 81 -5.17 -8.71 -6.45
CA TRP A 81 -4.10 -7.87 -6.97
C TRP A 81 -2.97 -8.70 -7.60
N LYS A 82 -1.99 -8.05 -8.19
CA LYS A 82 -0.82 -8.69 -8.73
C LYS A 82 0.45 -8.00 -8.19
N VAL A 83 1.29 -8.74 -7.48
CA VAL A 83 2.62 -8.23 -7.07
C VAL A 83 3.52 -8.25 -8.30
N ILE A 84 4.12 -7.09 -8.63
CA ILE A 84 4.93 -6.90 -9.84
C ILE A 84 6.39 -6.62 -9.56
N ALA A 85 6.72 -6.06 -8.38
CA ALA A 85 8.10 -5.80 -7.99
C ALA A 85 8.31 -6.00 -6.49
N SER A 86 9.55 -6.31 -6.11
CA SER A 86 10.02 -6.50 -4.74
C SER A 86 11.36 -5.81 -4.57
N ASP A 87 11.48 -4.95 -3.57
CA ASP A 87 12.72 -4.27 -3.18
C ASP A 87 13.43 -3.58 -4.36
N GLY A 88 12.60 -2.91 -5.19
CA GLY A 88 13.05 -2.14 -6.35
C GLY A 88 13.34 -2.95 -7.61
N ALA A 89 13.12 -4.26 -7.60
CA ALA A 89 13.32 -5.11 -8.77
C ALA A 89 12.00 -5.72 -9.26
N ASP A 90 11.75 -5.66 -10.57
CA ASP A 90 10.60 -6.31 -11.19
C ASP A 90 10.65 -7.82 -11.01
N LEU A 91 9.51 -8.44 -10.76
CA LEU A 91 9.41 -9.88 -10.64
C LEU A 91 9.46 -10.56 -12.03
N PRO A 92 10.10 -11.74 -12.12
CA PRO A 92 10.04 -12.55 -13.33
C PRO A 92 8.60 -12.85 -13.76
N ALA A 93 8.34 -12.86 -15.07
CA ALA A 93 7.01 -13.08 -15.64
C ALA A 93 6.29 -14.34 -15.09
N ALA A 94 7.04 -15.38 -14.77
CA ALA A 94 6.49 -16.61 -14.18
C ALA A 94 5.88 -16.43 -12.79
N LEU A 95 6.25 -15.35 -12.07
CA LEU A 95 5.77 -15.00 -10.73
C LEU A 95 4.63 -13.97 -10.76
N LEU A 96 4.35 -13.36 -11.90
CA LEU A 96 3.28 -12.37 -12.06
C LEU A 96 1.91 -13.06 -12.07
N LYS A 97 1.41 -13.39 -10.89
CA LYS A 97 0.10 -14.04 -10.72
C LYS A 97 -0.82 -13.17 -9.88
N SER A 98 -2.11 -13.17 -10.25
CA SER A 98 -3.15 -12.61 -9.39
C SER A 98 -3.29 -13.45 -8.13
N SER A 99 -3.42 -12.79 -7.01
CA SER A 99 -3.60 -13.40 -5.68
C SER A 99 -4.52 -12.54 -4.82
N ALA A 100 -5.03 -13.11 -3.74
CA ALA A 100 -5.76 -12.33 -2.75
C ALA A 100 -4.90 -11.17 -2.24
N ALA A 101 -5.50 -10.01 -2.10
CA ALA A 101 -4.84 -8.78 -1.65
C ALA A 101 -4.60 -8.80 -0.14
N ASP A 102 -3.72 -9.69 0.29
CA ASP A 102 -3.33 -9.91 1.68
C ASP A 102 -1.87 -10.37 1.73
N MET A 103 -0.97 -9.52 2.22
CA MET A 103 0.46 -9.81 2.24
C MET A 103 1.17 -9.29 3.47
N GLY A 104 2.25 -9.94 3.83
CA GLY A 104 3.26 -9.42 4.76
C GLY A 104 4.19 -8.44 4.05
N LEU A 105 4.54 -7.36 4.73
CA LEU A 105 5.51 -6.36 4.28
C LEU A 105 6.55 -6.16 5.37
N THR A 106 7.71 -6.80 5.21
CA THR A 106 8.81 -6.77 6.18
C THR A 106 9.38 -5.36 6.35
N VAL A 107 9.89 -5.07 7.53
CA VAL A 107 10.59 -3.79 7.80
C VAL A 107 11.72 -3.58 6.79
N GLY A 108 11.78 -2.37 6.22
CA GLY A 108 12.78 -1.98 5.22
C GLY A 108 12.49 -2.48 3.80
N SER A 109 11.43 -3.28 3.60
CA SER A 109 11.09 -3.79 2.27
C SER A 109 10.12 -2.89 1.52
N THR A 110 10.11 -3.06 0.20
CA THR A 110 9.13 -2.44 -0.70
C THR A 110 8.43 -3.49 -1.54
N ARG A 111 7.18 -3.24 -1.90
CA ARG A 111 6.39 -4.04 -2.85
C ARG A 111 5.63 -3.11 -3.76
N ASP A 112 5.68 -3.42 -5.05
CA ASP A 112 4.83 -2.78 -6.03
C ASP A 112 3.77 -3.77 -6.48
N ILE A 113 2.53 -3.31 -6.48
CA ILE A 113 1.38 -4.11 -6.89
C ILE A 113 0.60 -3.40 -7.98
N GLU A 114 0.10 -4.16 -8.94
CA GLU A 114 -0.93 -3.72 -9.87
C GLU A 114 -2.31 -4.03 -9.29
N TYR A 115 -3.18 -3.03 -9.34
CA TYR A 115 -4.58 -3.15 -8.99
C TYR A 115 -5.44 -2.37 -9.97
N GLU A 116 -6.55 -2.98 -10.36
CA GLU A 116 -7.59 -2.39 -11.20
C GLU A 116 -8.94 -2.74 -10.61
N SER A 117 -9.88 -1.78 -10.59
CA SER A 117 -11.28 -2.05 -10.31
C SER A 117 -12.11 -1.88 -11.58
N ASP A 118 -12.92 -2.87 -11.89
CA ASP A 118 -13.85 -2.88 -13.02
C ASP A 118 -15.18 -2.18 -12.75
N ARG A 119 -15.40 -1.76 -11.49
CA ARG A 119 -16.65 -1.15 -11.02
C ARG A 119 -16.39 0.01 -10.06
N GLU A 120 -17.35 0.93 -10.03
CA GLU A 120 -17.38 2.00 -9.04
C GLU A 120 -17.58 1.45 -7.63
N GLY A 121 -17.11 2.18 -6.64
CA GLY A 121 -17.21 1.80 -5.24
C GLY A 121 -15.95 2.17 -4.47
N HIS A 122 -15.76 1.56 -3.33
CA HIS A 122 -14.56 1.72 -2.53
C HIS A 122 -13.96 0.37 -2.14
N VAL A 123 -12.66 0.37 -1.96
CA VAL A 123 -11.92 -0.69 -1.30
C VAL A 123 -11.16 -0.07 -0.14
N GLU A 124 -11.06 -0.79 0.95
CA GLU A 124 -10.43 -0.33 2.18
C GLU A 124 -9.01 -0.90 2.27
N MET A 125 -8.01 -0.02 2.41
CA MET A 125 -6.65 -0.45 2.72
C MET A 125 -6.50 -0.58 4.23
N LYS A 126 -6.31 -1.81 4.69
CA LYS A 126 -6.10 -2.16 6.10
C LYS A 126 -4.65 -2.52 6.34
N ILE A 127 -4.04 -1.87 7.31
CA ILE A 127 -2.68 -2.18 7.72
C ILE A 127 -2.70 -2.55 9.21
N SER A 128 -2.06 -3.65 9.55
CA SER A 128 -1.89 -4.11 10.92
C SER A 128 -0.44 -4.51 11.17
N ALA A 129 -0.03 -4.47 12.43
CA ALA A 129 1.27 -4.95 12.89
C ALA A 129 1.02 -6.11 13.86
N PRO A 130 1.02 -7.37 13.41
CA PRO A 130 0.79 -8.53 14.27
C PRO A 130 1.80 -8.58 15.42
N GLY A 131 1.31 -8.80 16.64
CA GLY A 131 2.13 -8.74 17.86
C GLY A 131 2.30 -7.34 18.46
N PHE A 132 1.75 -6.31 17.81
CA PHE A 132 1.75 -4.92 18.27
C PHE A 132 0.34 -4.33 18.14
N GLU A 133 -0.64 -4.97 18.77
CA GLU A 133 -2.07 -4.58 18.71
C GLU A 133 -2.32 -3.15 19.20
N ALA A 134 -1.34 -2.56 19.91
CA ALA A 134 -1.38 -1.15 20.30
C ALA A 134 -1.05 -0.19 19.13
N LEU A 135 -0.52 -0.69 18.02
CA LEU A 135 -0.28 0.09 16.81
C LEU A 135 -1.51 -0.01 15.90
N ILE A 136 -2.50 0.79 16.21
CA ILE A 136 -3.71 0.88 15.41
C ILE A 136 -3.47 1.91 14.31
N MET A 137 -3.75 1.54 13.06
CA MET A 137 -3.93 2.48 11.99
C MET A 137 -5.41 2.49 11.60
N GLN A 138 -5.94 3.69 11.37
CA GLN A 138 -7.26 3.80 10.76
C GLN A 138 -7.16 3.30 9.32
N PRO A 139 -8.02 2.35 8.91
CA PRO A 139 -8.11 1.98 7.51
C PRO A 139 -8.54 3.20 6.69
N PHE A 140 -8.12 3.25 5.44
CA PHE A 140 -8.50 4.34 4.54
C PHE A 140 -9.05 3.80 3.22
N ASP A 141 -9.95 4.58 2.63
CA ASP A 141 -10.63 4.20 1.41
C ASP A 141 -9.82 4.55 0.17
N ILE A 142 -9.86 3.65 -0.82
CA ILE A 142 -9.54 3.92 -2.20
C ILE A 142 -10.87 3.92 -2.95
N VAL A 143 -11.27 5.10 -3.43
CA VAL A 143 -12.57 5.33 -4.06
C VAL A 143 -12.42 5.25 -5.56
N PHE A 144 -13.20 4.40 -6.21
CA PHE A 144 -13.24 4.26 -7.66
C PHE A 144 -14.47 4.96 -8.23
N ALA A 145 -14.23 5.90 -9.14
CA ALA A 145 -15.22 6.64 -9.88
C ALA A 145 -14.97 6.51 -11.40
N LYS A 146 -15.96 6.95 -12.21
CA LYS A 146 -15.83 6.99 -13.68
C LYS A 146 -14.81 8.00 -14.16
#